data_4af847647a4cf8e469b80f27fbc465d0
#
_entry.id   4af847647a4cf8e469b80f27fbc465d0
#
_cell.length_a   1.000
_cell.length_b   1.000
_cell.length_c   1.000
_cell.angle_alpha   90.00
_cell.angle_beta   90.00
_cell.angle_gamma   90.00
#
_symmetry.space_group_name_H-M   'P 1'
#
loop_
_entity.id
_entity.type
_entity.pdbx_description
1 polymer ?
#
loop_
_entity_poly.entity_id
_entity_poly.type
_entity_poly.pdbx_seq_one_letter_code
_entity_poly.pdbx_strand_id
1 'polypeptide(L)'
;MVTFLPSRPGPLADVPSFDRTIGGAESNVACVLAAAGHRVRWISRVGADGFGDHLVRSVAAYGVDTSGVRRDPDRPTGVYFRTATDRATDAHEVVYYRAGSAASAMSPENMAPEDLWSGTLLHLSGITAALSDDCLALMRALTARVPGRPLVSFDVNHRPNLWRDPSGVRVLLDLARGADVVFVGEDEAAAAWDLHGAEAIRAALPEPRTLVIKRGAAGATVYTREPEPEPEPEPGPGPESSAPGAVPGSSVPAASAYGRDTVVSVPALRVEVVAPVGAGDAFAAGFLSATLRGLPAAARLRHGHLMAAAALTV
;
A
#
# COMPACT_ATOMS: atom_id res chain seq x y z
N MET A 1 0.60 5.14 -14.77
CA MET A 1 0.39 6.38 -15.55
C MET A 1 1.69 6.82 -16.18
N VAL A 2 1.62 7.59 -17.28
CA VAL A 2 2.78 8.32 -17.79
C VAL A 2 2.88 9.64 -17.02
N THR A 3 4.09 10.03 -16.62
CA THR A 3 4.34 11.31 -15.97
C THR A 3 5.24 12.18 -16.82
N PHE A 4 5.01 13.48 -16.74
CA PHE A 4 5.75 14.49 -17.43
C PHE A 4 6.49 15.38 -16.43
N LEU A 5 7.83 15.35 -16.51
CA LEU A 5 8.72 16.12 -15.67
C LEU A 5 9.14 17.39 -16.40
N PRO A 6 9.15 18.56 -15.73
CA PRO A 6 9.52 19.82 -16.38
C PRO A 6 11.00 19.83 -16.73
N SER A 7 11.33 20.39 -17.88
CA SER A 7 12.72 20.59 -18.33
C SER A 7 13.48 21.66 -17.53
N ARG A 8 12.74 22.50 -16.79
CA ARG A 8 13.28 23.52 -15.87
C ARG A 8 12.33 23.76 -14.70
N PRO A 9 12.81 24.25 -13.55
CA PRO A 9 11.94 24.68 -12.45
C PRO A 9 11.01 25.82 -12.86
N GLY A 10 9.85 25.91 -12.21
CA GLY A 10 8.85 26.96 -12.41
C GLY A 10 7.42 26.42 -12.45
N PRO A 11 6.40 27.32 -12.47
CA PRO A 11 5.00 26.97 -12.65
C PRO A 11 4.77 26.20 -13.94
N LEU A 12 3.82 25.26 -13.96
CA LEU A 12 3.49 24.47 -15.17
C LEU A 12 3.15 25.35 -16.38
N ALA A 13 2.57 26.53 -16.15
CA ALA A 13 2.23 27.49 -17.21
C ALA A 13 3.45 28.00 -17.99
N ASP A 14 4.63 28.04 -17.35
CA ASP A 14 5.84 28.66 -17.90
C ASP A 14 6.88 27.62 -18.37
N VAL A 15 6.62 26.32 -18.15
CA VAL A 15 7.55 25.25 -18.55
C VAL A 15 7.43 24.99 -20.05
N PRO A 16 8.55 25.15 -20.81
CA PRO A 16 8.48 25.09 -22.27
C PRO A 16 8.47 23.65 -22.82
N SER A 17 8.94 22.67 -22.04
CA SER A 17 9.00 21.26 -22.45
C SER A 17 9.05 20.33 -21.26
N PHE A 18 8.74 19.07 -21.48
CA PHE A 18 8.66 18.02 -20.47
C PHE A 18 9.35 16.76 -20.92
N ASP A 19 10.08 16.11 -20.03
CA ASP A 19 10.58 14.77 -20.19
C ASP A 19 9.53 13.75 -19.76
N ARG A 20 9.32 12.73 -20.60
CA ARG A 20 8.36 11.67 -20.33
C ARG A 20 8.99 10.53 -19.56
N THR A 21 8.36 10.16 -18.43
CA THR A 21 8.70 9.00 -17.62
C THR A 21 7.44 8.27 -17.15
N ILE A 22 7.56 7.37 -16.22
CA ILE A 22 6.44 6.59 -15.68
C ILE A 22 6.23 6.88 -14.20
N GLY A 23 5.01 6.63 -13.72
CA GLY A 23 4.65 6.69 -12.31
C GLY A 23 3.33 5.98 -12.05
N GLY A 24 3.08 5.71 -10.79
CA GLY A 24 1.91 4.99 -10.29
C GLY A 24 2.30 4.14 -9.09
N ALA A 25 1.51 4.22 -8.02
CA ALA A 25 1.87 3.61 -6.74
C ALA A 25 2.20 2.13 -6.90
N GLU A 26 1.31 1.35 -7.49
CA GLU A 26 1.48 -0.10 -7.64
C GLU A 26 2.60 -0.43 -8.65
N SER A 27 2.71 0.32 -9.74
CA SER A 27 3.80 0.09 -10.72
C SER A 27 5.17 0.45 -10.17
N ASN A 28 5.27 1.47 -9.30
CA ASN A 28 6.51 1.82 -8.60
C ASN A 28 6.95 0.67 -7.69
N VAL A 29 6.03 0.14 -6.87
CA VAL A 29 6.29 -1.04 -6.02
C VAL A 29 6.71 -2.24 -6.86
N ALA A 30 6.02 -2.50 -7.99
CA ALA A 30 6.35 -3.60 -8.89
C ALA A 30 7.77 -3.50 -9.46
N CYS A 31 8.15 -2.31 -9.96
CA CYS A 31 9.50 -2.07 -10.50
C CYS A 31 10.59 -2.27 -9.44
N VAL A 32 10.40 -1.75 -8.22
CA VAL A 32 11.37 -1.89 -7.14
C VAL A 32 11.50 -3.35 -6.69
N LEU A 33 10.40 -4.09 -6.56
CA LEU A 33 10.43 -5.51 -6.22
C LEU A 33 11.11 -6.37 -7.30
N ALA A 34 10.86 -6.07 -8.59
CA ALA A 34 11.52 -6.76 -9.69
C ALA A 34 13.03 -6.49 -9.69
N ALA A 35 13.45 -5.22 -9.51
CA ALA A 35 14.85 -4.85 -9.37
C ALA A 35 15.53 -5.51 -8.14
N ALA A 36 14.77 -5.83 -7.08
CA ALA A 36 15.23 -6.59 -5.93
C ALA A 36 15.27 -8.11 -6.15
N GLY A 37 14.99 -8.60 -7.36
CA GLY A 37 15.10 -10.01 -7.76
C GLY A 37 13.85 -10.85 -7.49
N HIS A 38 12.70 -10.25 -7.20
CA HIS A 38 11.44 -10.96 -7.08
C HIS A 38 10.78 -11.16 -8.44
N ARG A 39 10.03 -12.25 -8.61
CA ARG A 39 9.13 -12.43 -9.75
C ARG A 39 7.89 -11.61 -9.50
N VAL A 40 7.65 -10.59 -10.33
CA VAL A 40 6.56 -9.62 -10.16
C VAL A 40 5.73 -9.56 -11.42
N ARG A 41 4.40 -9.62 -11.27
CA ARG A 41 3.43 -9.34 -12.33
C ARG A 41 2.70 -8.05 -12.01
N TRP A 42 2.63 -7.16 -12.99
CA TRP A 42 1.82 -5.95 -12.90
C TRP A 42 0.51 -6.15 -13.66
N ILE A 43 -0.60 -6.02 -12.94
CA ILE A 43 -1.95 -6.22 -13.48
C ILE A 43 -2.64 -4.86 -13.50
N SER A 44 -3.09 -4.42 -14.66
CA SER A 44 -3.68 -3.10 -14.86
C SER A 44 -4.41 -3.00 -16.20
N ARG A 45 -5.01 -1.81 -16.46
CA ARG A 45 -5.53 -1.44 -17.77
C ARG A 45 -4.86 -0.17 -18.26
N VAL A 46 -4.53 -0.12 -19.55
CA VAL A 46 -3.96 1.04 -20.23
C VAL A 46 -4.72 1.26 -21.54
N GLY A 47 -4.70 2.47 -22.07
CA GLY A 47 -5.27 2.74 -23.38
C GLY A 47 -4.53 2.00 -24.50
N ALA A 48 -5.24 1.70 -25.59
CA ALA A 48 -4.63 1.25 -26.83
C ALA A 48 -3.99 2.44 -27.58
N ASP A 49 -3.12 3.18 -26.89
CA ASP A 49 -2.48 4.42 -27.34
C ASP A 49 -0.95 4.38 -27.10
N GLY A 50 -0.23 5.36 -27.66
CA GLY A 50 1.22 5.45 -27.57
C GLY A 50 1.74 5.63 -26.13
N PHE A 51 0.93 6.18 -25.21
CA PHE A 51 1.28 6.29 -23.79
C PHE A 51 1.14 4.95 -23.08
N GLY A 52 0.12 4.16 -23.40
CA GLY A 52 -0.03 2.79 -22.93
C GLY A 52 1.12 1.90 -23.38
N ASP A 53 1.56 2.03 -24.64
CA ASP A 53 2.72 1.32 -25.18
C ASP A 53 4.00 1.69 -24.45
N HIS A 54 4.23 2.98 -24.22
CA HIS A 54 5.37 3.45 -23.48
C HIS A 54 5.36 2.93 -22.04
N LEU A 55 4.23 3.04 -21.35
CA LEU A 55 4.11 2.63 -19.96
C LEU A 55 4.40 1.14 -19.79
N VAL A 56 3.79 0.28 -20.60
CA VAL A 56 3.99 -1.16 -20.53
C VAL A 56 5.44 -1.55 -20.82
N ARG A 57 6.04 -0.98 -21.87
CA ARG A 57 7.46 -1.24 -22.19
C ARG A 57 8.41 -0.76 -21.09
N SER A 58 8.14 0.40 -20.51
CA SER A 58 8.97 0.95 -19.45
C SER A 58 8.90 0.12 -18.16
N VAL A 59 7.71 -0.33 -17.76
CA VAL A 59 7.55 -1.24 -16.60
C VAL A 59 8.22 -2.59 -16.88
N ALA A 60 8.04 -3.16 -18.07
CA ALA A 60 8.69 -4.42 -18.46
C ALA A 60 10.22 -4.34 -18.46
N ALA A 61 10.80 -3.18 -18.76
CA ALA A 61 12.25 -2.96 -18.73
C ALA A 61 12.88 -3.14 -17.34
N TYR A 62 12.09 -3.05 -16.26
CA TYR A 62 12.52 -3.38 -14.88
C TYR A 62 12.44 -4.89 -14.58
N GLY A 63 12.08 -5.73 -15.54
CA GLY A 63 11.91 -7.18 -15.34
C GLY A 63 10.53 -7.58 -14.80
N VAL A 64 9.56 -6.66 -14.84
CA VAL A 64 8.17 -6.93 -14.43
C VAL A 64 7.42 -7.67 -15.54
N ASP A 65 6.72 -8.75 -15.22
CA ASP A 65 5.78 -9.40 -16.12
C ASP A 65 4.55 -8.51 -16.33
N THR A 66 4.37 -8.02 -17.55
CA THR A 66 3.27 -7.15 -17.95
C THR A 66 2.18 -7.89 -18.75
N SER A 67 2.21 -9.22 -18.80
CA SER A 67 1.22 -10.03 -19.54
C SER A 67 -0.21 -9.87 -19.00
N GLY A 68 -0.37 -9.49 -17.73
CA GLY A 68 -1.66 -9.17 -17.08
C GLY A 68 -2.22 -7.78 -17.43
N VAL A 69 -1.54 -6.97 -18.24
CA VAL A 69 -2.01 -5.64 -18.61
C VAL A 69 -2.98 -5.71 -19.80
N ARG A 70 -4.21 -5.24 -19.59
CA ARG A 70 -5.26 -5.20 -20.62
C ARG A 70 -5.21 -3.87 -21.38
N ARG A 71 -5.46 -3.92 -22.70
CA ARG A 71 -5.56 -2.75 -23.57
C ARG A 71 -7.03 -2.36 -23.72
N ASP A 72 -7.33 -1.10 -23.49
CA ASP A 72 -8.66 -0.53 -23.66
C ASP A 72 -8.69 0.30 -24.96
N PRO A 73 -9.53 -0.05 -25.95
CA PRO A 73 -9.59 0.68 -27.20
C PRO A 73 -10.30 2.03 -27.09
N ASP A 74 -11.17 2.19 -26.08
CA ASP A 74 -12.09 3.32 -25.98
C ASP A 74 -11.67 4.36 -24.94
N ARG A 75 -10.69 4.01 -24.05
CA ARG A 75 -10.26 4.86 -22.94
C ARG A 75 -8.78 5.16 -23.03
N PRO A 76 -8.37 6.43 -22.75
CA PRO A 76 -6.96 6.80 -22.82
C PRO A 76 -6.15 6.25 -21.65
N THR A 77 -4.84 6.17 -21.84
CA THR A 77 -3.90 6.01 -20.73
C THR A 77 -3.84 7.27 -19.89
N GLY A 78 -4.02 7.15 -18.57
CA GLY A 78 -3.92 8.28 -17.66
C GLY A 78 -2.50 8.87 -17.63
N VAL A 79 -2.42 10.20 -17.60
CA VAL A 79 -1.17 10.95 -17.52
C VAL A 79 -1.22 11.98 -16.40
N TYR A 80 -0.05 12.45 -15.95
CA TYR A 80 0.03 13.57 -15.04
C TYR A 80 1.29 14.39 -15.28
N PHE A 81 1.21 15.67 -14.93
CA PHE A 81 2.32 16.62 -14.96
C PHE A 81 2.67 17.00 -13.54
N ARG A 82 3.94 17.21 -13.26
CA ARG A 82 4.39 17.76 -11.98
C ARG A 82 5.50 18.77 -12.20
N THR A 83 5.56 19.77 -11.34
CA THR A 83 6.73 20.66 -11.26
C THR A 83 7.88 19.94 -10.55
N ALA A 84 9.11 20.42 -10.74
CA ALA A 84 10.18 20.10 -9.84
C ALA A 84 9.85 20.71 -8.47
N THR A 85 10.18 20.00 -7.38
CA THR A 85 10.07 20.57 -6.03
C THR A 85 10.99 21.80 -5.94
N ASP A 86 10.42 22.96 -5.63
CA ASP A 86 11.23 24.11 -5.32
C ASP A 86 11.84 23.94 -3.93
N ARG A 87 13.16 23.77 -3.87
CA ARG A 87 13.90 23.58 -2.61
C ARG A 87 13.75 24.75 -1.62
N ALA A 88 13.36 25.93 -2.12
CA ALA A 88 13.20 27.11 -1.27
C ALA A 88 11.82 27.22 -0.63
N THR A 89 10.79 26.63 -1.25
CA THR A 89 9.38 26.81 -0.84
C THR A 89 8.64 25.52 -0.56
N ASP A 90 9.25 24.34 -0.80
CA ASP A 90 8.58 23.01 -0.81
C ASP A 90 7.32 22.96 -1.71
N ALA A 91 7.08 24.00 -2.49
CA ALA A 91 5.91 24.08 -3.36
C ALA A 91 6.09 23.16 -4.57
N HIS A 92 5.13 22.30 -4.79
CA HIS A 92 5.05 21.49 -6.01
C HIS A 92 3.62 21.46 -6.52
N GLU A 93 3.48 21.53 -7.81
CA GLU A 93 2.19 21.39 -8.50
C GLU A 93 2.12 20.02 -9.16
N VAL A 94 1.00 19.31 -8.99
CA VAL A 94 0.71 18.05 -9.67
C VAL A 94 -0.67 18.12 -10.29
N VAL A 95 -0.72 17.99 -11.62
CA VAL A 95 -1.99 18.03 -12.36
C VAL A 95 -2.23 16.68 -13.02
N TYR A 96 -3.36 16.06 -12.69
CA TYR A 96 -3.74 14.74 -13.16
C TYR A 96 -4.77 14.83 -14.31
N TYR A 97 -4.48 14.15 -15.42
CA TYR A 97 -5.40 13.88 -16.53
C TYR A 97 -5.66 12.38 -16.59
N ARG A 98 -6.49 11.87 -15.67
CA ARG A 98 -6.78 10.44 -15.53
C ARG A 98 -8.25 10.09 -15.33
N ALA A 99 -9.13 11.09 -15.24
CA ALA A 99 -10.56 10.85 -15.22
C ALA A 99 -10.99 10.15 -16.50
N GLY A 100 -11.75 9.07 -16.41
CA GLY A 100 -12.15 8.26 -17.57
C GLY A 100 -11.02 7.46 -18.23
N SER A 101 -9.84 7.36 -17.63
CA SER A 101 -8.74 6.55 -18.15
C SER A 101 -9.06 5.04 -18.13
N ALA A 102 -8.33 4.27 -18.91
CA ALA A 102 -8.46 2.80 -18.93
C ALA A 102 -8.33 2.17 -17.54
N ALA A 103 -7.40 2.68 -16.71
CA ALA A 103 -7.24 2.21 -15.34
C ALA A 103 -8.46 2.48 -14.45
N SER A 104 -9.18 3.58 -14.66
CA SER A 104 -10.41 3.89 -13.91
C SER A 104 -11.61 3.01 -14.28
N ALA A 105 -11.47 2.16 -15.30
CA ALA A 105 -12.49 1.20 -15.72
C ALA A 105 -12.21 -0.24 -15.24
N MET A 106 -11.21 -0.44 -14.37
CA MET A 106 -11.02 -1.75 -13.73
C MET A 106 -12.21 -2.09 -12.82
N SER A 107 -12.71 -3.31 -12.95
CA SER A 107 -13.84 -3.81 -12.19
C SER A 107 -13.69 -5.30 -11.89
N PRO A 108 -14.45 -5.88 -10.95
CA PRO A 108 -14.45 -7.33 -10.71
C PRO A 108 -14.76 -8.16 -11.96
N GLU A 109 -15.56 -7.63 -12.88
CA GLU A 109 -16.03 -8.34 -14.08
C GLU A 109 -14.97 -8.38 -15.20
N ASN A 110 -14.06 -7.39 -15.25
CA ASN A 110 -13.12 -7.25 -16.34
C ASN A 110 -11.65 -7.52 -15.99
N MET A 111 -11.36 -7.79 -14.71
CA MET A 111 -10.06 -8.24 -14.24
C MET A 111 -10.07 -9.75 -14.06
N ALA A 112 -9.12 -10.46 -14.67
CA ALA A 112 -9.07 -11.92 -14.64
C ALA A 112 -8.73 -12.43 -13.21
N PRO A 113 -9.59 -13.19 -12.54
CA PRO A 113 -9.36 -13.68 -11.17
C PRO A 113 -8.06 -14.50 -11.05
N GLU A 114 -7.75 -15.32 -12.06
CA GLU A 114 -6.57 -16.16 -12.13
C GLU A 114 -5.27 -15.32 -12.19
N ASP A 115 -5.30 -14.14 -12.78
CA ASP A 115 -4.18 -13.21 -12.76
C ASP A 115 -4.02 -12.57 -11.37
N LEU A 116 -5.15 -12.12 -10.78
CA LEU A 116 -5.15 -11.39 -9.51
C LEU A 116 -4.67 -12.23 -8.32
N TRP A 117 -4.94 -13.55 -8.34
CA TRP A 117 -4.63 -14.47 -7.23
C TRP A 117 -3.49 -15.45 -7.52
N SER A 118 -2.77 -15.26 -8.62
CA SER A 118 -1.70 -16.17 -9.04
C SER A 118 -0.41 -16.06 -8.21
N GLY A 119 -0.24 -14.96 -7.45
CA GLY A 119 0.95 -14.69 -6.64
C GLY A 119 0.81 -15.12 -5.18
N THR A 120 1.92 -15.10 -4.44
CA THR A 120 1.92 -15.29 -2.98
C THR A 120 1.53 -14.04 -2.21
N LEU A 121 1.67 -12.86 -2.84
CA LEU A 121 1.34 -11.56 -2.29
C LEU A 121 0.72 -10.68 -3.38
N LEU A 122 -0.41 -10.06 -3.07
CA LEU A 122 -1.07 -9.05 -3.88
C LEU A 122 -0.91 -7.68 -3.19
N HIS A 123 -0.26 -6.73 -3.87
CA HIS A 123 -0.11 -5.37 -3.36
C HIS A 123 -1.10 -4.43 -4.02
N LEU A 124 -1.78 -3.63 -3.21
CA LEU A 124 -2.86 -2.72 -3.59
C LEU A 124 -2.61 -1.33 -3.00
N SER A 125 -3.15 -0.29 -3.66
CA SER A 125 -3.12 1.09 -3.17
C SER A 125 -4.51 1.68 -3.04
N GLY A 126 -4.74 2.47 -1.99
CA GLY A 126 -5.99 3.20 -1.77
C GLY A 126 -6.30 4.21 -2.88
N ILE A 127 -5.29 4.64 -3.65
CA ILE A 127 -5.49 5.48 -4.83
C ILE A 127 -6.44 4.81 -5.84
N THR A 128 -6.30 3.50 -6.04
CA THR A 128 -7.14 2.76 -7.00
C THR A 128 -8.61 2.79 -6.61
N ALA A 129 -8.93 2.69 -5.31
CA ALA A 129 -10.31 2.80 -4.83
C ALA A 129 -10.98 4.14 -5.12
N ALA A 130 -10.19 5.21 -5.24
CA ALA A 130 -10.69 6.56 -5.50
C ALA A 130 -10.87 6.89 -7.00
N LEU A 131 -10.54 5.98 -7.91
CA LEU A 131 -10.61 6.25 -9.36
C LEU A 131 -12.04 6.18 -9.91
N SER A 132 -12.86 5.26 -9.40
CA SER A 132 -14.26 5.05 -9.79
C SER A 132 -14.96 4.09 -8.84
N ASP A 133 -16.29 4.01 -8.94
CA ASP A 133 -17.10 3.03 -8.19
C ASP A 133 -16.75 1.59 -8.57
N ASP A 134 -16.43 1.33 -9.85
CA ASP A 134 -16.00 0.03 -10.34
C ASP A 134 -14.66 -0.37 -9.71
N CYS A 135 -13.69 0.55 -9.67
CA CYS A 135 -12.42 0.34 -9.00
C CYS A 135 -12.60 0.10 -7.49
N LEU A 136 -13.52 0.83 -6.84
CA LEU A 136 -13.86 0.60 -5.44
C LEU A 136 -14.46 -0.78 -5.23
N ALA A 137 -15.38 -1.22 -6.10
CA ALA A 137 -15.97 -2.56 -6.05
C ALA A 137 -14.88 -3.65 -6.20
N LEU A 138 -13.94 -3.45 -7.13
CA LEU A 138 -12.78 -4.35 -7.30
C LEU A 138 -11.92 -4.39 -6.01
N MET A 139 -11.59 -3.23 -5.42
CA MET A 139 -10.80 -3.18 -4.21
C MET A 139 -11.48 -3.87 -3.03
N ARG A 140 -12.80 -3.73 -2.87
CA ARG A 140 -13.58 -4.46 -1.87
C ARG A 140 -13.51 -5.96 -2.07
N ALA A 141 -13.66 -6.44 -3.32
CA ALA A 141 -13.56 -7.85 -3.65
C ALA A 141 -12.16 -8.42 -3.34
N LEU A 142 -11.08 -7.65 -3.65
CA LEU A 142 -9.70 -8.09 -3.44
C LEU A 142 -9.26 -8.07 -1.96
N THR A 143 -9.82 -7.18 -1.15
CA THR A 143 -9.52 -7.11 0.29
C THR A 143 -10.44 -8.02 1.13
N ALA A 144 -11.51 -8.56 0.56
CA ALA A 144 -12.37 -9.52 1.25
C ALA A 144 -11.56 -10.74 1.74
N ARG A 145 -11.79 -11.15 2.99
CA ARG A 145 -11.09 -12.29 3.61
C ARG A 145 -11.78 -13.60 3.17
N VAL A 146 -11.33 -14.12 2.04
CA VAL A 146 -11.85 -15.38 1.49
C VAL A 146 -10.75 -16.47 1.51
N PRO A 147 -11.12 -17.76 1.69
CA PRO A 147 -10.15 -18.85 1.67
C PRO A 147 -9.38 -18.90 0.34
N GLY A 148 -8.09 -19.21 0.41
CA GLY A 148 -7.26 -19.39 -0.79
C GLY A 148 -6.76 -18.13 -1.46
N ARG A 149 -7.12 -16.92 -0.97
CA ARG A 149 -6.54 -15.67 -1.49
C ARG A 149 -5.05 -15.55 -1.10
N PRO A 150 -4.22 -14.86 -1.89
CA PRO A 150 -2.85 -14.52 -1.50
C PRO A 150 -2.83 -13.60 -0.28
N LEU A 151 -1.66 -13.39 0.31
CA LEU A 151 -1.48 -12.30 1.27
C LEU A 151 -1.79 -10.98 0.58
N VAL A 152 -2.67 -10.17 1.17
CA VAL A 152 -3.02 -8.85 0.66
C VAL A 152 -2.25 -7.78 1.42
N SER A 153 -1.45 -7.02 0.69
CA SER A 153 -0.78 -5.82 1.16
C SER A 153 -1.51 -4.58 0.64
N PHE A 154 -1.80 -3.64 1.51
CA PHE A 154 -2.54 -2.43 1.18
C PHE A 154 -1.82 -1.19 1.69
N ASP A 155 -1.45 -0.26 0.80
CA ASP A 155 -1.00 1.08 1.18
C ASP A 155 -2.20 2.03 1.12
N VAL A 156 -2.54 2.62 2.26
CA VAL A 156 -3.67 3.55 2.41
C VAL A 156 -3.54 4.70 1.42
N ASN A 157 -2.35 5.25 1.26
CA ASN A 157 -1.95 6.20 0.21
C ASN A 157 -3.03 7.28 -0.03
N HIS A 158 -3.52 7.86 1.08
CA HIS A 158 -4.59 8.86 1.05
C HIS A 158 -4.16 10.09 0.27
N ARG A 159 -5.00 10.51 -0.68
CA ARG A 159 -4.82 11.74 -1.47
C ARG A 159 -6.10 12.55 -1.41
N PRO A 160 -6.17 13.62 -0.59
CA PRO A 160 -7.41 14.39 -0.37
C PRO A 160 -8.12 14.80 -1.66
N ASN A 161 -7.35 15.22 -2.66
CA ASN A 161 -7.88 15.69 -3.95
C ASN A 161 -8.59 14.61 -4.80
N LEU A 162 -8.51 13.33 -4.42
CA LEU A 162 -9.20 12.24 -5.11
C LEU A 162 -10.57 11.93 -4.53
N TRP A 163 -10.80 12.31 -3.29
CA TRP A 163 -12.04 12.02 -2.57
C TRP A 163 -12.95 13.24 -2.63
N ARG A 164 -14.03 13.13 -3.42
CA ARG A 164 -15.02 14.21 -3.58
C ARG A 164 -15.88 14.42 -2.32
N ASP A 165 -16.09 13.33 -1.56
CA ASP A 165 -16.85 13.30 -0.33
C ASP A 165 -15.96 12.87 0.83
N PRO A 166 -15.84 13.67 1.90
CA PRO A 166 -15.12 13.31 3.11
C PRO A 166 -15.59 11.98 3.74
N SER A 167 -16.88 11.62 3.58
CA SER A 167 -17.39 10.33 4.05
C SER A 167 -16.81 9.15 3.29
N GLY A 168 -16.44 9.33 2.02
CA GLY A 168 -15.80 8.30 1.18
C GLY A 168 -14.44 7.85 1.69
N VAL A 169 -13.75 8.70 2.45
CA VAL A 169 -12.41 8.38 3.00
C VAL A 169 -12.48 7.25 4.05
N ARG A 170 -13.61 7.05 4.71
CA ARG A 170 -13.82 5.92 5.64
C ARG A 170 -13.70 4.57 4.96
N VAL A 171 -13.97 4.49 3.66
CA VAL A 171 -13.81 3.24 2.89
C VAL A 171 -12.37 2.73 2.89
N LEU A 172 -11.38 3.64 2.97
CA LEU A 172 -9.97 3.25 3.08
C LEU A 172 -9.69 2.48 4.38
N LEU A 173 -10.37 2.82 5.47
CA LEU A 173 -10.26 2.09 6.74
C LEU A 173 -10.82 0.67 6.60
N ASP A 174 -11.97 0.52 5.93
CA ASP A 174 -12.60 -0.78 5.71
C ASP A 174 -11.74 -1.68 4.79
N LEU A 175 -11.17 -1.11 3.72
CA LEU A 175 -10.23 -1.83 2.86
C LEU A 175 -8.97 -2.26 3.62
N ALA A 176 -8.42 -1.37 4.45
CA ALA A 176 -7.26 -1.66 5.29
C ALA A 176 -7.54 -2.80 6.28
N ARG A 177 -8.72 -2.84 6.91
CA ARG A 177 -9.16 -3.93 7.79
C ARG A 177 -9.20 -5.28 7.08
N GLY A 178 -9.52 -5.29 5.79
CA GLY A 178 -9.54 -6.50 4.96
C GLY A 178 -8.14 -7.02 4.60
N ALA A 179 -7.11 -6.20 4.64
CA ALA A 179 -5.75 -6.57 4.27
C ALA A 179 -4.99 -7.32 5.39
N ASP A 180 -3.88 -7.97 5.02
CA ASP A 180 -3.00 -8.70 5.95
C ASP A 180 -1.79 -7.86 6.37
N VAL A 181 -1.28 -7.05 5.44
CA VAL A 181 -0.20 -6.08 5.65
C VAL A 181 -0.70 -4.70 5.25
N VAL A 182 -0.69 -3.74 6.16
CA VAL A 182 -1.15 -2.37 5.90
C VAL A 182 -0.01 -1.38 6.09
N PHE A 183 0.13 -0.47 5.13
CA PHE A 183 0.98 0.71 5.25
C PHE A 183 0.10 1.94 5.36
N VAL A 184 0.42 2.82 6.30
CA VAL A 184 -0.26 4.11 6.48
C VAL A 184 0.72 5.16 7.00
N GLY A 185 0.64 6.38 6.49
CA GLY A 185 1.30 7.54 7.08
C GLY A 185 0.55 8.02 8.33
N GLU A 186 1.26 8.48 9.35
CA GLU A 186 0.63 9.08 10.53
C GLU A 186 -0.15 10.36 10.15
N ASP A 187 0.39 11.15 9.24
CA ASP A 187 -0.24 12.30 8.59
C ASP A 187 -1.46 11.92 7.74
N GLU A 188 -1.37 10.80 7.01
CA GLU A 188 -2.49 10.25 6.24
C GLU A 188 -3.65 9.82 7.14
N ALA A 189 -3.35 9.14 8.26
CA ALA A 189 -4.34 8.70 9.23
C ALA A 189 -5.01 9.88 9.94
N ALA A 190 -4.24 10.92 10.28
CA ALA A 190 -4.76 12.15 10.85
C ALA A 190 -5.71 12.86 9.88
N ALA A 191 -5.29 13.02 8.61
CA ALA A 191 -6.08 13.69 7.59
C ALA A 191 -7.34 12.90 7.16
N ALA A 192 -7.24 11.56 7.12
CA ALA A 192 -8.32 10.71 6.63
C ALA A 192 -9.33 10.34 7.72
N TRP A 193 -8.88 10.13 8.96
CA TRP A 193 -9.67 9.49 10.01
C TRP A 193 -9.63 10.22 11.35
N ASP A 194 -8.92 11.35 11.44
CA ASP A 194 -8.67 12.08 12.70
C ASP A 194 -8.01 11.20 13.78
N LEU A 195 -7.11 10.29 13.34
CA LEU A 195 -6.37 9.40 14.22
C LEU A 195 -4.94 9.91 14.41
N HIS A 196 -4.56 10.14 15.65
CA HIS A 196 -3.26 10.68 16.03
C HIS A 196 -2.45 9.68 16.85
N GLY A 197 -1.23 9.43 16.42
CA GLY A 197 -0.30 8.51 17.09
C GLY A 197 -0.51 7.04 16.73
N ALA A 198 0.56 6.28 16.82
CA ALA A 198 0.62 4.90 16.36
C ALA A 198 -0.36 3.96 17.10
N GLU A 199 -0.58 4.19 18.39
CA GLU A 199 -1.50 3.38 19.19
C GLU A 199 -2.95 3.58 18.78
N ALA A 200 -3.39 4.83 18.51
CA ALA A 200 -4.74 5.12 18.05
C ALA A 200 -5.01 4.50 16.68
N ILE A 201 -4.02 4.57 15.77
CA ILE A 201 -4.09 3.96 14.45
C ILE A 201 -4.19 2.44 14.58
N ARG A 202 -3.37 1.81 15.45
CA ARG A 202 -3.44 0.36 15.70
C ARG A 202 -4.77 -0.07 16.31
N ALA A 203 -5.31 0.71 17.23
CA ALA A 203 -6.62 0.45 17.84
C ALA A 203 -7.78 0.50 16.81
N ALA A 204 -7.69 1.39 15.81
CA ALA A 204 -8.67 1.49 14.72
C ALA A 204 -8.50 0.41 13.65
N LEU A 205 -7.30 -0.19 13.54
CA LEU A 205 -6.94 -1.25 12.59
C LEU A 205 -6.46 -2.51 13.33
N PRO A 206 -7.31 -3.17 14.13
CA PRO A 206 -6.90 -4.37 14.86
C PRO A 206 -6.79 -5.62 13.98
N GLU A 207 -7.44 -5.67 12.80
CA GLU A 207 -7.53 -6.86 11.96
C GLU A 207 -6.24 -7.21 11.19
N PRO A 208 -5.47 -6.26 10.63
CA PRO A 208 -4.24 -6.57 9.92
C PRO A 208 -3.21 -7.28 10.82
N ARG A 209 -2.64 -8.38 10.32
CA ARG A 209 -1.57 -9.08 11.03
C ARG A 209 -0.32 -8.20 11.15
N THR A 210 -0.04 -7.39 10.14
CA THR A 210 1.09 -6.47 10.12
C THR A 210 0.59 -5.07 9.78
N LEU A 211 0.81 -4.12 10.68
CA LEU A 211 0.51 -2.70 10.46
C LEU A 211 1.79 -1.89 10.53
N VAL A 212 2.12 -1.20 9.45
CA VAL A 212 3.31 -0.34 9.33
C VAL A 212 2.87 1.11 9.29
N ILE A 213 3.27 1.87 10.30
CA ILE A 213 2.96 3.30 10.43
C ILE A 213 4.21 4.10 10.07
N LYS A 214 4.12 4.84 8.95
CA LYS A 214 5.17 5.71 8.43
C LYS A 214 5.07 7.08 9.12
N ARG A 215 6.19 7.62 9.63
CA ARG A 215 6.26 8.88 10.37
C ARG A 215 7.27 9.85 9.73
N GLY A 216 7.36 9.85 8.41
CA GLY A 216 8.27 10.69 7.66
C GLY A 216 9.73 10.58 8.15
N ALA A 217 10.36 11.71 8.46
CA ALA A 217 11.73 11.77 8.96
C ALA A 217 11.94 11.13 10.35
N ALA A 218 10.87 10.93 11.14
CA ALA A 218 10.95 10.25 12.43
C ALA A 218 11.11 8.73 12.31
N GLY A 219 10.84 8.17 11.12
CA GLY A 219 11.00 6.75 10.84
C GLY A 219 9.69 5.99 10.65
N ALA A 220 9.64 4.73 11.08
CA ALA A 220 8.43 3.92 11.00
C ALA A 220 8.33 2.94 12.16
N THR A 221 7.09 2.60 12.52
CA THR A 221 6.75 1.60 13.54
C THR A 221 5.97 0.48 12.89
N VAL A 222 6.30 -0.77 13.20
CA VAL A 222 5.54 -1.94 12.79
C VAL A 222 4.95 -2.64 14.01
N TYR A 223 3.67 -2.93 13.93
CA TYR A 223 2.93 -3.83 14.81
C TYR A 223 2.78 -5.17 14.09
N THR A 224 3.18 -6.24 14.74
CA THR A 224 3.01 -7.60 14.21
C THR A 224 2.28 -8.43 15.23
N ARG A 225 1.09 -8.94 14.86
CA ARG A 225 0.34 -9.86 15.70
C ARG A 225 1.02 -11.23 15.70
N GLU A 226 1.29 -11.73 16.88
CA GLU A 226 1.72 -13.11 17.06
C GLU A 226 0.53 -14.05 16.78
N PRO A 227 0.77 -15.23 16.16
CA PRO A 227 -0.26 -16.24 16.05
C PRO A 227 -0.72 -16.61 17.48
N GLU A 228 -2.02 -16.79 17.66
CA GLU A 228 -2.52 -17.37 18.89
C GLU A 228 -1.83 -18.74 19.10
N PRO A 229 -1.34 -19.06 20.30
CA PRO A 229 -0.85 -20.39 20.59
C PRO A 229 -1.96 -21.38 20.27
N GLU A 230 -1.64 -22.46 19.55
CA GLU A 230 -2.61 -23.54 19.35
C GLU A 230 -3.12 -23.95 20.73
N PRO A 231 -4.45 -24.11 20.90
CA PRO A 231 -5.00 -24.60 22.17
C PRO A 231 -4.29 -25.90 22.53
N GLU A 232 -3.70 -25.94 23.72
CA GLU A 232 -3.13 -27.20 24.23
C GLU A 232 -4.22 -28.27 24.15
N PRO A 233 -3.93 -29.47 23.64
CA PRO A 233 -4.91 -30.53 23.59
C PRO A 233 -5.48 -30.74 25.00
N GLU A 234 -6.79 -30.64 25.14
CA GLU A 234 -7.45 -30.86 26.43
C GLU A 234 -6.93 -32.14 27.07
N PRO A 235 -6.47 -32.11 28.32
CA PRO A 235 -6.09 -33.32 29.00
C PRO A 235 -7.29 -34.25 28.99
N GLY A 236 -7.10 -35.45 28.42
CA GLY A 236 -8.14 -36.46 28.34
C GLY A 236 -8.80 -36.68 29.72
N PRO A 237 -10.05 -37.11 29.77
CA PRO A 237 -10.79 -37.23 31.01
C PRO A 237 -10.03 -38.07 32.03
N GLY A 238 -9.42 -37.37 33.00
CA GLY A 238 -8.85 -37.99 34.17
C GLY A 238 -9.93 -38.52 35.10
N PRO A 239 -9.65 -39.53 35.98
CA PRO A 239 -10.64 -40.10 36.84
C PRO A 239 -11.31 -39.07 37.73
N GLU A 240 -12.65 -39.10 37.79
CA GLU A 240 -13.52 -38.24 38.57
C GLU A 240 -13.04 -38.13 40.04
N SER A 241 -12.57 -36.97 40.46
CA SER A 241 -12.37 -36.64 41.86
C SER A 241 -13.45 -35.64 42.26
N SER A 242 -14.42 -36.10 43.04
CA SER A 242 -15.43 -35.28 43.68
C SER A 242 -14.84 -34.44 44.79
N ALA A 243 -14.83 -33.11 44.64
CA ALA A 243 -14.64 -32.15 45.72
C ALA A 243 -15.59 -30.97 45.57
N PRO A 244 -16.18 -30.45 46.69
CA PRO A 244 -17.25 -29.48 46.62
C PRO A 244 -16.75 -28.03 46.73
N GLY A 245 -17.44 -27.13 46.02
CA GLY A 245 -17.63 -25.73 46.43
C GLY A 245 -16.51 -24.76 46.04
N ALA A 246 -16.60 -24.14 44.89
CA ALA A 246 -15.87 -22.91 44.60
C ALA A 246 -16.87 -21.73 44.48
N VAL A 247 -16.57 -20.66 45.19
CA VAL A 247 -17.29 -19.39 45.30
C VAL A 247 -17.13 -18.61 43.97
N PRO A 248 -18.15 -17.96 43.42
CA PRO A 248 -17.99 -17.09 42.26
C PRO A 248 -17.54 -15.70 42.70
N GLY A 249 -16.43 -15.24 42.20
CA GLY A 249 -16.04 -13.85 42.46
C GLY A 249 -14.61 -13.54 42.07
N SER A 250 -14.37 -13.32 40.80
CA SER A 250 -13.33 -12.36 40.33
C SER A 250 -13.52 -12.13 38.83
N SER A 251 -14.06 -10.98 38.48
CA SER A 251 -14.06 -10.49 37.09
C SER A 251 -12.64 -10.21 36.66
N VAL A 252 -12.05 -11.14 35.93
CA VAL A 252 -10.84 -10.88 35.14
C VAL A 252 -11.25 -9.93 34.02
N PRO A 253 -10.55 -8.78 33.80
CA PRO A 253 -10.86 -7.92 32.67
C PRO A 253 -10.71 -8.73 31.39
N ALA A 254 -11.69 -8.61 30.50
CA ALA A 254 -11.72 -9.28 29.21
C ALA A 254 -10.36 -9.13 28.54
N ALA A 255 -9.66 -10.22 28.33
CA ALA A 255 -8.50 -10.28 27.47
C ALA A 255 -8.93 -9.73 26.10
N SER A 256 -8.17 -8.75 25.58
CA SER A 256 -8.39 -8.20 24.24
C SER A 256 -8.61 -9.37 23.28
N ALA A 257 -9.71 -9.33 22.52
CA ALA A 257 -10.04 -10.36 21.52
C ALA A 257 -8.98 -10.46 20.39
N TYR A 258 -7.92 -9.71 20.49
CA TYR A 258 -6.80 -9.64 19.55
C TYR A 258 -5.51 -9.92 20.33
N GLY A 259 -4.77 -10.97 19.94
CA GLY A 259 -3.51 -11.42 20.53
C GLY A 259 -2.46 -10.31 20.74
N ARG A 260 -1.37 -10.60 21.45
CA ARG A 260 -0.30 -9.62 21.73
C ARG A 260 0.40 -9.19 20.44
N ASP A 261 0.60 -7.87 20.29
CA ASP A 261 1.43 -7.30 19.24
C ASP A 261 2.90 -7.23 19.68
N THR A 262 3.80 -7.66 18.81
CA THR A 262 5.19 -7.26 18.86
C THR A 262 5.34 -5.93 18.16
N VAL A 263 5.93 -4.93 18.84
CA VAL A 263 6.10 -3.56 18.32
C VAL A 263 7.57 -3.28 18.09
N VAL A 264 7.92 -2.86 16.88
CA VAL A 264 9.29 -2.47 16.54
C VAL A 264 9.29 -1.12 15.84
N SER A 265 10.16 -0.22 16.27
CA SER A 265 10.36 1.09 15.63
C SER A 265 11.79 1.23 15.13
N VAL A 266 11.96 1.83 13.95
CA VAL A 266 13.27 2.12 13.36
C VAL A 266 13.25 3.56 12.85
N PRO A 267 14.26 4.38 13.19
CA PRO A 267 14.37 5.74 12.67
C PRO A 267 14.66 5.74 11.17
N ALA A 268 14.24 6.80 10.48
CA ALA A 268 14.55 7.01 9.08
C ALA A 268 16.05 7.29 8.86
N LEU A 269 16.54 6.99 7.67
CA LEU A 269 17.87 7.38 7.25
C LEU A 269 17.88 8.91 6.97
N ARG A 270 18.92 9.60 7.41
CA ARG A 270 19.12 11.00 7.09
C ARG A 270 19.74 11.12 5.71
N VAL A 271 19.03 11.72 4.79
CA VAL A 271 19.47 11.94 3.41
C VAL A 271 19.11 13.36 2.97
N GLU A 272 19.85 13.88 2.00
CA GLU A 272 19.45 15.10 1.31
C GLU A 272 18.33 14.74 0.31
N VAL A 273 17.17 15.36 0.47
CA VAL A 273 15.99 15.09 -0.37
C VAL A 273 16.11 15.86 -1.67
N VAL A 274 16.18 15.12 -2.79
CA VAL A 274 16.14 15.65 -4.15
C VAL A 274 14.70 15.65 -4.68
N ALA A 275 13.99 14.52 -4.53
CA ALA A 275 12.60 14.39 -4.95
C ALA A 275 11.81 13.52 -3.97
N PRO A 276 10.71 14.03 -3.35
CA PRO A 276 9.96 13.26 -2.35
C PRO A 276 9.02 12.22 -2.96
N VAL A 277 8.77 12.28 -4.27
CA VAL A 277 7.77 11.46 -4.94
C VAL A 277 8.23 10.00 -5.06
N GLY A 278 7.37 9.06 -4.67
CA GLY A 278 7.65 7.62 -4.78
C GLY A 278 8.39 7.02 -3.58
N ALA A 279 8.82 7.83 -2.60
CA ALA A 279 9.51 7.32 -1.41
C ALA A 279 8.63 6.37 -0.58
N GLY A 280 7.32 6.63 -0.48
CA GLY A 280 6.36 5.74 0.19
C GLY A 280 6.25 4.39 -0.51
N ASP A 281 6.14 4.40 -1.85
CA ASP A 281 6.06 3.19 -2.67
C ASP A 281 7.37 2.38 -2.56
N ALA A 282 8.52 3.06 -2.60
CA ALA A 282 9.84 2.45 -2.43
C ALA A 282 10.01 1.83 -1.03
N PHE A 283 9.54 2.53 0.01
CA PHE A 283 9.50 1.99 1.38
C PHE A 283 8.67 0.71 1.44
N ALA A 284 7.44 0.74 0.90
CA ALA A 284 6.57 -0.43 0.88
C ALA A 284 7.22 -1.60 0.14
N ALA A 285 7.83 -1.37 -1.02
CA ALA A 285 8.55 -2.39 -1.78
C ALA A 285 9.73 -2.98 -1.00
N GLY A 286 10.56 -2.16 -0.36
CA GLY A 286 11.67 -2.63 0.48
C GLY A 286 11.20 -3.47 1.66
N PHE A 287 10.16 -3.04 2.35
CA PHE A 287 9.54 -3.79 3.45
C PHE A 287 8.97 -5.13 2.96
N LEU A 288 8.23 -5.13 1.86
CA LEU A 288 7.65 -6.34 1.26
C LEU A 288 8.72 -7.30 0.74
N SER A 289 9.80 -6.79 0.12
CA SER A 289 10.94 -7.61 -0.28
C SER A 289 11.57 -8.36 0.90
N ALA A 290 11.79 -7.67 2.01
CA ALA A 290 12.31 -8.26 3.23
C ALA A 290 11.30 -9.24 3.89
N THR A 291 10.00 -8.97 3.77
CA THR A 291 8.93 -9.86 4.24
C THR A 291 8.92 -11.17 3.46
N LEU A 292 8.97 -11.11 2.13
CA LEU A 292 9.02 -12.28 1.26
C LEU A 292 10.27 -13.14 1.47
N ARG A 293 11.35 -12.55 1.99
CA ARG A 293 12.59 -13.24 2.39
C ARG A 293 12.56 -13.77 3.84
N GLY A 294 11.45 -13.61 4.56
CA GLY A 294 11.31 -14.09 5.94
C GLY A 294 12.14 -13.31 6.97
N LEU A 295 12.60 -12.09 6.66
CA LEU A 295 13.44 -11.32 7.57
C LEU A 295 12.64 -10.80 8.78
N PRO A 296 13.30 -10.59 9.95
CA PRO A 296 12.64 -10.07 11.15
C PRO A 296 12.18 -8.62 10.98
N ALA A 297 11.20 -8.20 11.79
CA ALA A 297 10.52 -6.91 11.68
C ALA A 297 11.46 -5.69 11.58
N ALA A 298 12.51 -5.64 12.42
CA ALA A 298 13.49 -4.55 12.37
C ALA A 298 14.25 -4.50 11.03
N ALA A 299 14.57 -5.65 10.44
CA ALA A 299 15.23 -5.71 9.14
C ALA A 299 14.26 -5.27 8.02
N ARG A 300 12.98 -5.66 8.09
CA ARG A 300 11.95 -5.21 7.12
C ARG A 300 11.84 -3.69 7.10
N LEU A 301 11.79 -3.04 8.28
CA LEU A 301 11.77 -1.58 8.38
C LEU A 301 13.04 -0.93 7.82
N ARG A 302 14.23 -1.49 8.12
CA ARG A 302 15.50 -0.98 7.58
C ARG A 302 15.56 -1.08 6.04
N HIS A 303 15.09 -2.17 5.46
CA HIS A 303 14.97 -2.32 4.00
C HIS A 303 14.00 -1.30 3.42
N GLY A 304 12.85 -1.06 4.06
CA GLY A 304 11.93 0.00 3.69
C GLY A 304 12.61 1.37 3.68
N HIS A 305 13.30 1.72 4.76
CA HIS A 305 14.02 3.00 4.86
C HIS A 305 15.14 3.14 3.83
N LEU A 306 15.88 2.06 3.54
CA LEU A 306 16.95 2.08 2.53
C LEU A 306 16.39 2.38 1.14
N MET A 307 15.31 1.72 0.76
CA MET A 307 14.67 1.93 -0.55
C MET A 307 14.03 3.32 -0.66
N ALA A 308 13.40 3.80 0.42
CA ALA A 308 12.87 5.16 0.48
C ALA A 308 13.99 6.21 0.35
N ALA A 309 15.10 6.02 1.06
CA ALA A 309 16.27 6.91 0.97
C ALA A 309 16.86 6.95 -0.44
N ALA A 310 16.97 5.78 -1.10
CA ALA A 310 17.43 5.72 -2.49
C ALA A 310 16.48 6.49 -3.44
N ALA A 311 15.15 6.38 -3.26
CA ALA A 311 14.18 7.12 -4.07
C ALA A 311 14.20 8.63 -3.82
N LEU A 312 14.54 9.07 -2.59
CA LEU A 312 14.62 10.49 -2.22
C LEU A 312 15.85 11.20 -2.80
N THR A 313 16.89 10.47 -3.17
CA THR A 313 18.22 11.02 -3.55
C THR A 313 18.47 11.05 -5.06
N VAL A 314 17.48 10.68 -5.88
CA VAL A 314 17.57 10.64 -7.35
C VAL A 314 16.58 11.57 -8.04
#